data_83025ad23626fe9d71fcb20eed510641
#
_entry.id   83025ad23626fe9d71fcb20eed510641
#
_cell.length_a   1.000
_cell.length_b   1.000
_cell.length_c   1.000
_cell.angle_alpha   90.00
_cell.angle_beta   90.00
_cell.angle_gamma   90.00
#
_symmetry.space_group_name_H-M   'P 1'
#
loop_
_entity.id
_entity.type
_entity.pdbx_description
1 polymer ?
#
loop_
_entity_poly.entity_id
_entity_poly.type
_entity_poly.pdbx_seq_one_letter_code
_entity_poly.pdbx_strand_id
1 'polypeptide(L)'
;MILKSGEEKRREDKATVGEFKWDEGSEESLQGEGNLFLTTQRLVLEKEAEGKTVTVFEFPLKAVDEVRAKGFIGKVLLLKVVLKKINSAIKEIDFSGKKGFANLKIKVNDPKAYVDEISFRSRKT
;
A
#
# COMPACT_ATOMS: atom_id res chain seq x y z
N MET A 1 8.53 -9.35 -8.05
CA MET A 1 7.08 -9.56 -7.86
C MET A 1 6.52 -10.43 -8.97
N ILE A 2 5.66 -11.36 -8.61
CA ILE A 2 5.04 -12.26 -9.57
C ILE A 2 3.59 -11.79 -9.82
N LEU A 3 3.28 -11.48 -11.08
CA LEU A 3 1.94 -11.05 -11.47
C LEU A 3 0.97 -12.23 -11.55
N LYS A 4 -0.27 -11.99 -11.13
CA LYS A 4 -1.35 -12.98 -11.23
C LYS A 4 -1.94 -12.96 -12.63
N SER A 5 -2.75 -13.97 -12.96
CA SER A 5 -3.45 -14.04 -14.26
C SER A 5 -4.32 -12.78 -14.46
N GLY A 6 -4.16 -12.15 -15.61
CA GLY A 6 -4.88 -10.92 -15.95
C GLY A 6 -4.38 -9.66 -15.26
N GLU A 7 -3.37 -9.75 -14.43
CA GLU A 7 -2.79 -8.62 -13.74
C GLU A 7 -1.72 -7.95 -14.59
N GLU A 8 -1.71 -6.61 -14.63
CA GLU A 8 -0.70 -5.83 -15.31
C GLU A 8 -0.04 -4.86 -14.35
N LYS A 9 1.29 -4.74 -14.44
CA LYS A 9 2.03 -3.74 -13.67
C LYS A 9 1.81 -2.36 -14.29
N ARG A 10 1.38 -1.40 -13.49
CA ARG A 10 1.11 -0.05 -13.95
C ARG A 10 2.22 0.93 -13.56
N ARG A 11 2.78 0.78 -12.36
CA ARG A 11 3.88 1.62 -11.89
C ARG A 11 4.80 0.82 -11.00
N GLU A 12 6.05 1.27 -10.95
CA GLU A 12 7.06 0.77 -10.03
C GLU A 12 7.97 1.93 -9.66
N ASP A 13 8.07 2.22 -8.37
CA ASP A 13 8.90 3.30 -7.86
C ASP A 13 9.51 2.91 -6.51
N LYS A 14 10.67 3.50 -6.19
CA LYS A 14 11.21 3.38 -4.83
C LYS A 14 10.31 4.15 -3.88
N ALA A 15 10.06 3.58 -2.72
CA ALA A 15 9.15 4.16 -1.74
C ALA A 15 9.60 3.86 -0.32
N THR A 16 9.20 4.74 0.60
CA THR A 16 9.47 4.57 2.03
C THR A 16 8.16 4.71 2.79
N VAL A 17 7.83 3.72 3.60
CA VAL A 17 6.68 3.83 4.51
C VAL A 17 7.10 4.70 5.69
N GLY A 18 6.46 5.85 5.82
CA GLY A 18 6.73 6.78 6.91
C GLY A 18 5.89 6.53 8.15
N GLU A 19 4.67 6.06 7.97
CA GLU A 19 3.73 5.91 9.07
C GLU A 19 2.67 4.87 8.72
N PHE A 20 2.28 4.08 9.74
CA PHE A 20 1.19 3.12 9.65
C PHE A 20 0.38 3.22 10.94
N LYS A 21 -0.89 3.57 10.84
CA LYS A 21 -1.76 3.75 12.01
C LYS A 21 -3.07 2.99 11.85
N TRP A 22 -3.48 2.36 12.96
CA TRP A 22 -4.82 1.77 13.07
C TRP A 22 -5.80 2.83 13.57
N ASP A 23 -7.08 2.75 13.16
CA ASP A 23 -8.12 3.67 13.64
C ASP A 23 -8.32 3.60 15.17
N GLU A 24 -7.95 2.52 15.79
CA GLU A 24 -8.10 2.33 17.24
C GLU A 24 -6.95 2.92 18.06
N GLY A 25 -6.11 3.73 17.43
CA GLY A 25 -5.05 4.45 18.13
C GLY A 25 -3.77 3.71 18.40
N SER A 26 -3.65 2.46 17.96
CA SER A 26 -2.39 1.76 18.06
C SER A 26 -1.52 2.05 16.84
N GLU A 27 -0.29 2.48 17.09
CA GLU A 27 0.70 2.68 16.04
C GLU A 27 1.57 1.44 15.96
N GLU A 28 1.69 0.89 14.76
CA GLU A 28 2.71 -0.10 14.50
C GLU A 28 3.74 0.52 13.55
N SER A 29 4.99 0.44 13.94
CA SER A 29 6.10 0.98 13.17
C SER A 29 6.42 0.05 12.01
N LEU A 30 5.80 0.29 10.87
CA LEU A 30 6.23 -0.31 9.62
C LEU A 30 7.24 0.63 8.99
N GLN A 31 8.50 0.50 9.37
CA GLN A 31 9.55 1.23 8.69
C GLN A 31 10.13 0.34 7.61
N GLY A 32 10.01 0.76 6.37
CA GLY A 32 10.58 0.00 5.27
C GLY A 32 10.78 0.86 4.06
N GLU A 33 11.97 0.78 3.52
CA GLU A 33 12.30 1.31 2.21
C GLU A 33 12.31 0.14 1.25
N GLY A 34 11.66 0.30 0.08
CA GLY A 34 11.57 -0.76 -0.88
C GLY A 34 11.07 -0.28 -2.22
N ASN A 35 10.57 -1.21 -3.01
CA ASN A 35 9.95 -0.92 -4.29
C ASN A 35 8.44 -1.04 -4.18
N LEU A 36 7.75 0.03 -4.53
CA LEU A 36 6.29 0.07 -4.56
C LEU A 36 5.82 -0.29 -5.96
N PHE A 37 4.97 -1.30 -6.04
CA PHE A 37 4.37 -1.74 -7.29
C PHE A 37 2.88 -1.47 -7.27
N LEU A 38 2.39 -0.80 -8.30
CA LEU A 38 0.96 -0.63 -8.54
C LEU A 38 0.59 -1.46 -9.76
N THR A 39 -0.34 -2.38 -9.56
CA THR A 39 -0.86 -3.20 -10.65
C THR A 39 -2.33 -2.88 -10.90
N THR A 40 -2.94 -3.58 -11.85
CA THR A 40 -4.37 -3.45 -12.11
C THR A 40 -5.24 -4.02 -10.98
N GLN A 41 -4.66 -4.75 -10.03
CA GLN A 41 -5.40 -5.46 -8.97
C GLN A 41 -4.97 -5.10 -7.55
N ARG A 42 -3.71 -4.68 -7.34
CA ARG A 42 -3.17 -4.52 -5.99
C ARG A 42 -2.05 -3.49 -5.91
N LEU A 43 -1.79 -3.06 -4.68
CA LEU A 43 -0.62 -2.24 -4.33
C LEU A 43 0.28 -3.07 -3.44
N VAL A 44 1.56 -3.19 -3.81
CA VAL A 44 2.52 -4.06 -3.13
C VAL A 44 3.80 -3.30 -2.86
N LEU A 45 4.32 -3.41 -1.64
CA LEU A 45 5.66 -2.93 -1.31
C LEU A 45 6.55 -4.12 -1.00
N GLU A 46 7.67 -4.22 -1.72
CA GLU A 46 8.66 -5.27 -1.54
C GLU A 46 10.00 -4.67 -1.16
N LYS A 47 10.74 -5.35 -0.31
CA LYS A 47 12.10 -4.96 0.05
C LYS A 47 13.05 -6.13 -0.08
N GLU A 48 14.33 -5.84 -0.28
CA GLU A 48 15.39 -6.83 -0.21
C GLU A 48 15.88 -6.97 1.23
N ALA A 49 15.93 -8.19 1.73
CA ALA A 49 16.43 -8.50 3.06
C ALA A 49 17.23 -9.79 3.00
N GLU A 50 18.49 -9.73 3.34
CA GLU A 50 19.39 -10.90 3.37
C GLU A 50 19.41 -11.70 2.05
N GLY A 51 19.43 -10.97 0.93
CA GLY A 51 19.44 -11.60 -0.39
C GLY A 51 18.09 -12.14 -0.86
N LYS A 52 17.04 -11.89 -0.11
CA LYS A 52 15.69 -12.35 -0.46
C LYS A 52 14.74 -11.19 -0.59
N THR A 53 13.75 -11.32 -1.47
CA THR A 53 12.67 -10.35 -1.63
C THR A 53 11.57 -10.65 -0.62
N VAL A 54 11.23 -9.66 0.21
CA VAL A 54 10.20 -9.78 1.25
C VAL A 54 9.08 -8.80 0.95
N THR A 55 7.83 -9.26 1.03
CA THR A 55 6.67 -8.39 0.91
C THR A 55 6.45 -7.67 2.23
N VAL A 56 6.53 -6.33 2.20
CA VAL A 56 6.25 -5.49 3.37
C VAL A 56 4.75 -5.36 3.56
N PHE A 57 4.03 -5.01 2.49
CA PHE A 57 2.57 -5.03 2.49
C PHE A 57 2.01 -5.36 1.10
N GLU A 58 0.78 -5.82 1.08
CA GLU A 58 0.04 -6.10 -0.14
C GLU A 58 -1.44 -5.83 0.12
N PHE A 59 -2.04 -4.94 -0.64
CA PHE A 59 -3.46 -4.60 -0.52
C PHE A 59 -4.15 -4.74 -1.87
N PRO A 60 -5.29 -5.45 -1.94
CA PRO A 60 -6.12 -5.38 -3.14
C PRO A 60 -6.67 -3.96 -3.28
N LEU A 61 -6.75 -3.45 -4.50
CA LEU A 61 -7.22 -2.07 -4.72
C LEU A 61 -8.64 -1.84 -4.21
N LYS A 62 -9.47 -2.87 -4.21
CA LYS A 62 -10.82 -2.80 -3.65
C LYS A 62 -10.86 -2.53 -2.14
N ALA A 63 -9.73 -2.73 -1.45
CA ALA A 63 -9.65 -2.44 -0.01
C ALA A 63 -9.34 -0.96 0.27
N VAL A 64 -8.95 -0.20 -0.75
CA VAL A 64 -8.61 1.22 -0.58
C VAL A 64 -9.90 2.03 -0.49
N ASP A 65 -10.13 2.66 0.67
CA ASP A 65 -11.29 3.52 0.90
C ASP A 65 -11.02 4.96 0.46
N GLU A 66 -9.84 5.47 0.80
CA GLU A 66 -9.41 6.81 0.39
C GLU A 66 -7.96 6.79 -0.04
N VAL A 67 -7.64 7.59 -1.05
CA VAL A 67 -6.28 7.79 -1.50
C VAL A 67 -6.08 9.27 -1.85
N ARG A 68 -5.00 9.87 -1.35
CA ARG A 68 -4.67 11.27 -1.58
C ARG A 68 -3.17 11.46 -1.71
N ALA A 69 -2.78 12.49 -2.47
CA ALA A 69 -1.41 12.97 -2.50
C ALA A 69 -1.31 14.22 -1.65
N LYS A 70 -0.24 14.36 -0.86
CA LYS A 70 -0.04 15.50 0.03
C LYS A 70 1.36 16.08 -0.15
N GLY A 71 1.44 17.40 -0.16
CA GLY A 71 2.67 18.15 0.04
C GLY A 71 3.34 18.68 -1.20
N PHE A 72 3.84 19.91 -1.06
CA PHE A 72 4.71 20.54 -2.04
C PHE A 72 6.12 19.95 -2.03
N ILE A 73 6.56 19.51 -0.86
CA ILE A 73 7.95 19.12 -0.63
C ILE A 73 8.07 17.65 -0.25
N GLY A 74 7.00 16.99 0.08
CA GLY A 74 7.09 15.66 0.68
C GLY A 74 6.77 14.49 -0.23
N LYS A 75 6.18 14.71 -1.39
CA LYS A 75 5.77 13.63 -2.31
C LYS A 75 5.18 12.43 -1.55
N VAL A 76 4.13 12.68 -0.78
CA VAL A 76 3.54 11.69 0.12
C VAL A 76 2.22 11.19 -0.44
N LEU A 77 2.08 9.85 -0.45
CA LEU A 77 0.84 9.17 -0.78
C LEU A 77 0.16 8.78 0.53
N LEU A 78 -1.09 9.21 0.72
CA LEU A 78 -1.89 8.88 1.87
C LEU A 78 -2.95 7.87 1.48
N LEU A 79 -3.02 6.76 2.20
CA LEU A 79 -3.96 5.67 1.95
C LEU A 79 -4.76 5.35 3.19
N LYS A 80 -6.05 5.13 3.00
CA LYS A 80 -6.94 4.57 4.02
C LYS A 80 -7.49 3.27 3.48
N VAL A 81 -7.19 2.16 4.13
CA VAL A 81 -7.59 0.83 3.67
C VAL A 81 -8.55 0.17 4.65
N VAL A 82 -9.52 -0.57 4.11
CA VAL A 82 -10.52 -1.29 4.91
C VAL A 82 -9.96 -2.65 5.28
N LEU A 83 -9.74 -2.88 6.55
CA LEU A 83 -9.04 -4.08 7.04
C LEU A 83 -9.79 -5.38 6.72
N LYS A 84 -11.11 -5.40 6.81
CA LYS A 84 -11.91 -6.60 6.52
C LYS A 84 -11.83 -7.05 5.07
N LYS A 85 -11.38 -6.19 4.15
CA LYS A 85 -11.21 -6.53 2.74
C LYS A 85 -9.83 -7.05 2.40
N ILE A 86 -8.96 -7.12 3.39
CA ILE A 86 -7.59 -7.62 3.21
C ILE A 86 -7.59 -9.08 3.67
N ASN A 87 -7.41 -10.00 2.72
CA ASN A 87 -7.46 -11.42 2.98
C ASN A 87 -6.11 -12.05 3.32
N SER A 88 -5.03 -11.31 3.11
CA SER A 88 -3.70 -11.83 3.36
C SER A 88 -3.04 -11.12 4.52
N ALA A 89 -2.35 -11.89 5.35
CA ALA A 89 -1.47 -11.32 6.36
C ALA A 89 -0.28 -10.67 5.65
N ILE A 90 0.01 -9.45 6.03
CA ILE A 90 1.33 -8.88 5.75
C ILE A 90 2.26 -9.55 6.75
N LYS A 91 3.43 -10.02 6.31
CA LYS A 91 4.33 -10.79 7.17
C LYS A 91 4.71 -10.10 8.48
N GLU A 92 4.70 -8.78 8.50
CA GLU A 92 5.06 -8.00 9.69
C GLU A 92 3.86 -7.52 10.49
N ILE A 93 2.66 -7.56 9.91
CA ILE A 93 1.43 -7.13 10.58
C ILE A 93 0.33 -8.15 10.34
N ASP A 94 -0.22 -8.65 11.42
CA ASP A 94 -1.35 -9.57 11.36
C ASP A 94 -2.66 -8.79 11.34
N PHE A 95 -3.36 -8.86 10.22
CA PHE A 95 -4.67 -8.22 10.07
C PHE A 95 -5.82 -9.13 10.50
N SER A 96 -5.55 -10.38 10.89
CA SER A 96 -6.58 -11.33 11.30
C SER A 96 -7.41 -10.78 12.46
N GLY A 97 -8.71 -10.73 12.28
CA GLY A 97 -9.61 -10.24 13.33
C GLY A 97 -9.60 -8.73 13.54
N LYS A 98 -8.79 -7.98 12.81
CA LYS A 98 -8.80 -6.52 12.89
C LYS A 98 -10.00 -5.97 12.13
N LYS A 99 -10.64 -4.95 12.71
CA LYS A 99 -11.78 -4.25 12.10
C LYS A 99 -11.43 -2.79 11.95
N GLY A 100 -12.17 -2.10 11.06
CA GLY A 100 -11.97 -0.68 10.83
C GLY A 100 -11.00 -0.42 9.69
N PHE A 101 -10.16 0.58 9.88
CA PHE A 101 -9.29 1.10 8.83
C PHE A 101 -7.84 1.15 9.28
N ALA A 102 -6.93 1.08 8.32
CA ALA A 102 -5.53 1.41 8.52
C ALA A 102 -5.18 2.62 7.66
N ASN A 103 -4.37 3.52 8.20
CA ASN A 103 -3.90 4.72 7.50
C ASN A 103 -2.40 4.62 7.28
N LEU A 104 -1.97 4.81 6.03
CA LEU A 104 -0.57 4.70 5.65
C LEU A 104 -0.09 6.01 5.04
N LYS A 105 1.15 6.39 5.36
CA LYS A 105 1.88 7.45 4.67
C LYS A 105 3.07 6.84 3.97
N ILE A 106 3.12 7.00 2.66
CA ILE A 106 4.18 6.44 1.83
C ILE A 106 4.85 7.57 1.06
N LYS A 107 6.16 7.72 1.26
CA LYS A 107 6.94 8.64 0.44
C LYS A 107 7.29 7.96 -0.86
N VAL A 108 6.83 8.54 -1.96
CA VAL A 108 7.02 7.98 -3.30
C VAL A 108 7.11 9.12 -4.31
N ASN A 109 7.87 8.90 -5.37
CA ASN A 109 7.93 9.85 -6.46
C ASN A 109 6.60 9.83 -7.21
N ASP A 110 6.08 11.01 -7.56
CA ASP A 110 4.81 11.18 -8.29
C ASP A 110 3.59 10.50 -7.63
N PRO A 111 3.26 10.88 -6.38
CA PRO A 111 2.13 10.27 -5.69
C PRO A 111 0.78 10.51 -6.39
N LYS A 112 0.66 11.61 -7.14
CA LYS A 112 -0.56 11.93 -7.87
C LYS A 112 -0.90 10.88 -8.93
N ALA A 113 0.11 10.30 -9.59
CA ALA A 113 -0.11 9.24 -10.56
C ALA A 113 -0.69 7.99 -9.88
N TYR A 114 -0.25 7.71 -8.65
CA TYR A 114 -0.83 6.63 -7.85
C TYR A 114 -2.29 6.91 -7.47
N VAL A 115 -2.57 8.15 -7.06
CA VAL A 115 -3.94 8.57 -6.72
C VAL A 115 -4.87 8.35 -7.89
N ASP A 116 -4.48 8.80 -9.09
CA ASP A 116 -5.31 8.70 -10.28
C ASP A 116 -5.61 7.24 -10.66
N GLU A 117 -4.60 6.39 -10.68
CA GLU A 117 -4.77 4.97 -11.01
C GLU A 117 -5.58 4.22 -9.94
N ILE A 118 -5.28 4.43 -8.68
CA ILE A 118 -5.95 3.75 -7.58
C ILE A 118 -7.42 4.18 -7.52
N SER A 119 -7.70 5.48 -7.64
CA SER A 119 -9.07 6.00 -7.61
C SER A 119 -9.90 5.44 -8.76
N PHE A 120 -9.32 5.38 -9.94
CA PHE A 120 -9.98 4.83 -11.11
C PHE A 120 -10.36 3.36 -10.91
N ARG A 121 -9.44 2.57 -10.40
CA ARG A 121 -9.64 1.13 -10.26
C ARG A 121 -10.46 0.74 -9.05
N SER A 122 -10.32 1.45 -7.93
CA SER A 122 -11.09 1.15 -6.73
C SER A 122 -12.60 1.42 -6.92
N ARG A 123 -12.96 2.37 -7.80
CA ARG A 123 -14.37 2.67 -8.11
C ARG A 123 -15.05 1.63 -8.99
N LYS A 124 -14.29 0.76 -9.64
CA LYS A 124 -14.83 -0.25 -10.54
C LYS A 124 -15.16 -1.58 -9.89
N THR A 125 -14.92 -1.70 -8.62
CA THR A 125 -15.20 -2.95 -7.90
C THR A 125 -16.49 -2.91 -7.11
#